data_aa703fa1f4ee3e76e2f58e8a72199f7b
#
_entry.id   aa703fa1f4ee3e76e2f58e8a72199f7b
#
_cell.length_a   1.000
_cell.length_b   1.000
_cell.length_c   1.000
_cell.angle_alpha   90.00
_cell.angle_beta   90.00
_cell.angle_gamma   90.00
#
_symmetry.space_group_name_H-M   'P 1'
#
loop_
_entity.id
_entity.type
_entity.pdbx_description
1 polymer ?
#
loop_
_entity_poly.entity_id
_entity_poly.type
_entity_poly.pdbx_seq_one_letter_code
_entity_poly.pdbx_strand_id
1 'polypeptide(L)'
;MKQIVFYSSGRNELPPPGIDGIQFFPERASMWDELAKCLPDASISVWFTPPGEFAADTGNADTNETISAYKPARSPERVAYRFLDGTESAEEIAVKIAETHPDVAIAFSIPIMPYDWSALRDALVGEELRRRGIKTISHSTGFALDSFQKEKCTAFLRKNGFHAARSVMVQNSLFHAHVTDPSIPQNVYREYILREIRKLRLPVVIKPTVFSGSVGFTVSQDFDDAVKVLDEWKPDSDILVEEKIDGEIFGIEIYGAEGQYHVTEPVIFSVDGAAAADALDIVKEGPVTDEKYNIPHLKAEMIRMANLYGLNGFAQADLIFSQGKWYIIEINPRYTLMSDLSAAIEGKDVISLYGELATGQIGVAKDRQCSFAIDFKTGLVDREGIRRLCKKYQCIVSVMRVQTAVSSVGPAEYCEFVMAGEEQEKLRSDMRAIKDEIRNKK
;
A
#
# COMPACT_ATOMS: atom_id res chain seq x y z
N MET A 1 -26.74 7.58 18.53
CA MET A 1 -25.66 6.61 18.25
C MET A 1 -25.02 7.06 16.95
N LYS A 2 -23.72 7.30 16.94
CA LYS A 2 -22.97 7.79 15.77
C LYS A 2 -22.94 6.72 14.69
N GLN A 3 -23.26 7.05 13.44
CA GLN A 3 -23.20 6.13 12.30
C GLN A 3 -21.84 6.28 11.59
N ILE A 4 -21.02 5.26 11.66
CA ILE A 4 -19.69 5.24 11.03
C ILE A 4 -19.70 4.23 9.88
N VAL A 5 -19.35 4.72 8.69
CA VAL A 5 -19.21 3.88 7.51
C VAL A 5 -17.75 3.77 7.15
N PHE A 6 -17.25 2.55 7.00
CA PHE A 6 -15.98 2.26 6.32
C PHE A 6 -16.30 1.71 4.93
N TYR A 7 -15.59 2.17 3.91
CA TYR A 7 -15.83 1.71 2.56
C TYR A 7 -14.53 1.44 1.79
N SER A 8 -14.53 0.34 1.09
CA SER A 8 -13.53 -0.03 0.10
C SER A 8 -14.21 -0.10 -1.26
N SER A 9 -13.94 0.89 -2.10
CA SER A 9 -14.56 0.99 -3.42
C SER A 9 -13.81 0.19 -4.49
N GLY A 10 -12.65 -0.35 -4.16
CA GLY A 10 -11.85 -1.18 -5.02
C GLY A 10 -12.57 -2.50 -5.34
N ARG A 11 -12.43 -2.98 -6.58
CA ARG A 11 -12.85 -4.31 -6.95
C ARG A 11 -11.64 -5.23 -6.83
N ASN A 12 -11.73 -6.23 -5.96
CA ASN A 12 -10.91 -7.40 -6.09
C ASN A 12 -11.47 -8.24 -7.23
N GLU A 13 -10.66 -8.55 -8.22
CA GLU A 13 -11.06 -9.53 -9.22
C GLU A 13 -11.41 -10.83 -8.50
N LEU A 14 -12.57 -11.40 -8.84
CA LEU A 14 -12.91 -12.72 -8.34
C LEU A 14 -11.84 -13.69 -8.84
N PRO A 15 -11.14 -14.39 -7.93
CA PRO A 15 -10.15 -15.34 -8.35
C PRO A 15 -10.84 -16.42 -9.22
N PRO A 16 -10.16 -16.96 -10.27
CA PRO A 16 -10.65 -18.11 -10.99
C PRO A 16 -10.91 -19.31 -10.06
N PRO A 17 -11.69 -20.31 -10.49
CA PRO A 17 -11.91 -21.52 -9.74
C PRO A 17 -10.61 -22.13 -9.20
N GLY A 18 -10.57 -22.45 -7.92
CA GLY A 18 -9.40 -23.04 -7.25
C GLY A 18 -8.31 -22.07 -6.86
N ILE A 19 -8.55 -20.76 -6.96
CA ILE A 19 -7.63 -19.70 -6.51
C ILE A 19 -8.30 -18.90 -5.39
N ASP A 20 -7.64 -18.82 -4.25
CA ASP A 20 -8.21 -18.23 -3.03
C ASP A 20 -8.19 -16.69 -2.94
N GLY A 21 -7.52 -16.01 -3.85
CA GLY A 21 -7.37 -14.55 -3.80
C GLY A 21 -6.46 -14.08 -2.64
N ILE A 22 -6.86 -12.99 -1.99
CA ILE A 22 -6.14 -12.43 -0.81
C ILE A 22 -6.90 -12.79 0.45
N GLN A 23 -6.20 -13.30 1.45
CA GLN A 23 -6.74 -13.69 2.75
C GLN A 23 -5.88 -13.18 3.88
N PHE A 24 -6.51 -12.81 5.00
CA PHE A 24 -5.82 -12.35 6.20
C PHE A 24 -6.04 -13.31 7.38
N PHE A 25 -5.02 -13.44 8.22
CA PHE A 25 -5.03 -14.21 9.46
C PHE A 25 -4.41 -13.37 10.59
N PRO A 26 -5.09 -13.15 11.75
CA PRO A 26 -6.50 -13.54 11.97
C PRO A 26 -7.45 -12.82 11.01
N GLU A 27 -8.64 -13.37 10.85
CA GLU A 27 -9.68 -12.79 10.03
C GLU A 27 -10.01 -11.36 10.48
N ARG A 28 -10.08 -10.42 9.56
CA ARG A 28 -10.30 -8.99 9.84
C ARG A 28 -11.63 -8.71 10.56
N ALA A 29 -12.61 -9.60 10.42
CA ALA A 29 -13.90 -9.49 11.09
C ALA A 29 -13.77 -9.35 12.62
N SER A 30 -12.84 -10.07 13.23
CA SER A 30 -12.60 -9.97 14.67
C SER A 30 -12.10 -8.59 15.10
N MET A 31 -11.32 -7.92 14.25
CA MET A 31 -10.82 -6.56 14.51
C MET A 31 -11.95 -5.54 14.46
N TRP A 32 -12.89 -5.68 13.51
CA TRP A 32 -14.09 -4.84 13.47
C TRP A 32 -14.96 -5.01 14.70
N ASP A 33 -15.09 -6.23 15.20
CA ASP A 33 -15.83 -6.51 16.43
C ASP A 33 -15.18 -5.85 17.66
N GLU A 34 -13.85 -5.89 17.76
CA GLU A 34 -13.11 -5.21 18.83
C GLU A 34 -13.27 -3.68 18.71
N LEU A 35 -13.17 -3.12 17.52
CA LEU A 35 -13.44 -1.68 17.32
C LEU A 35 -14.86 -1.31 17.75
N ALA A 36 -15.86 -2.11 17.41
CA ALA A 36 -17.24 -1.86 17.81
C ALA A 36 -17.44 -1.91 19.35
N LYS A 37 -16.68 -2.75 20.06
CA LYS A 37 -16.66 -2.77 21.53
C LYS A 37 -16.03 -1.51 22.11
N CYS A 38 -14.95 -0.99 21.46
CA CYS A 38 -14.27 0.24 21.86
C CYS A 38 -15.13 1.48 21.60
N LEU A 39 -16.12 1.40 20.71
CA LEU A 39 -17.01 2.50 20.31
C LEU A 39 -18.48 2.17 20.67
N PRO A 40 -18.85 2.07 21.96
CA PRO A 40 -20.17 1.58 22.38
C PRO A 40 -21.33 2.47 21.91
N ASP A 41 -21.08 3.74 21.67
CA ASP A 41 -22.06 4.72 21.20
C ASP A 41 -22.11 4.88 19.68
N ALA A 42 -21.38 4.03 18.94
CA ALA A 42 -21.37 4.02 17.48
C ALA A 42 -22.02 2.75 16.91
N SER A 43 -22.60 2.90 15.74
CA SER A 43 -22.96 1.81 14.82
C SER A 43 -22.00 1.83 13.65
N ILE A 44 -21.40 0.69 13.35
CA ILE A 44 -20.39 0.55 12.30
C ILE A 44 -20.99 -0.21 11.12
N SER A 45 -20.79 0.28 9.90
CA SER A 45 -21.02 -0.51 8.69
C SER A 45 -19.76 -0.53 7.82
N VAL A 46 -19.49 -1.69 7.24
CA VAL A 46 -18.32 -1.95 6.38
C VAL A 46 -18.82 -2.30 4.98
N TRP A 47 -18.45 -1.48 4.01
CA TRP A 47 -18.87 -1.60 2.63
C TRP A 47 -17.71 -2.03 1.76
N PHE A 48 -17.86 -3.08 0.99
CA PHE A 48 -16.80 -3.59 0.11
C PHE A 48 -17.36 -4.48 -1.01
N THR A 49 -16.56 -4.69 -2.04
CA THR A 49 -16.84 -5.68 -3.08
C THR A 49 -16.24 -7.03 -2.65
N PRO A 50 -17.04 -8.11 -2.48
CA PRO A 50 -16.49 -9.43 -2.14
C PRO A 50 -15.51 -9.93 -3.23
N PRO A 51 -14.51 -10.72 -2.87
CA PRO A 51 -14.15 -11.23 -1.54
C PRO A 51 -13.31 -10.31 -0.66
N GLY A 52 -13.54 -9.06 -0.54
CA GLY A 52 -12.74 -8.03 0.14
C GLY A 52 -11.93 -8.51 1.36
N GLU A 53 -10.76 -7.94 1.54
CA GLU A 53 -9.73 -8.34 2.51
C GLU A 53 -10.15 -8.13 3.96
N PHE A 54 -11.06 -7.20 4.16
CA PHE A 54 -11.57 -6.83 5.48
C PHE A 54 -12.89 -7.53 5.82
N ALA A 55 -13.34 -8.43 4.92
CA ALA A 55 -14.53 -9.22 5.16
C ALA A 55 -14.34 -10.23 6.28
N ALA A 56 -15.46 -10.64 6.87
CA ALA A 56 -15.51 -11.85 7.64
C ALA A 56 -15.06 -13.05 6.79
N ASP A 57 -14.45 -14.03 7.42
CA ASP A 57 -14.20 -15.33 6.79
C ASP A 57 -15.55 -15.86 6.28
N THR A 58 -15.69 -15.87 4.97
CA THR A 58 -16.89 -16.35 4.31
C THR A 58 -16.73 -17.85 4.12
N GLY A 59 -16.62 -18.66 5.05
CA GLY A 59 -16.44 -20.12 5.04
C GLY A 59 -16.67 -20.92 3.73
N ASN A 60 -16.94 -20.22 2.63
CA ASN A 60 -17.28 -20.71 1.29
C ASN A 60 -16.26 -20.31 0.23
N ALA A 61 -14.99 -20.22 0.57
CA ALA A 61 -13.93 -19.88 -0.38
C ALA A 61 -13.76 -20.89 -1.55
N ASP A 62 -14.50 -22.00 -1.54
CA ASP A 62 -14.42 -23.03 -2.58
C ASP A 62 -15.46 -22.86 -3.70
N THR A 63 -16.27 -21.82 -3.69
CA THR A 63 -17.35 -21.70 -4.66
C THR A 63 -17.19 -20.51 -5.58
N ASN A 64 -17.28 -20.76 -6.88
CA ASN A 64 -17.54 -19.78 -7.94
C ASN A 64 -18.92 -19.11 -7.82
N GLU A 65 -19.38 -18.89 -6.60
CA GLU A 65 -20.65 -18.27 -6.40
C GLU A 65 -20.57 -16.80 -6.80
N THR A 66 -21.62 -16.35 -7.46
CA THR A 66 -21.79 -14.94 -7.81
C THR A 66 -21.70 -14.07 -6.55
N ILE A 67 -21.25 -12.84 -6.69
CA ILE A 67 -21.16 -11.85 -5.60
C ILE A 67 -22.42 -11.84 -4.70
N SER A 68 -23.61 -12.08 -5.29
CA SER A 68 -24.89 -12.16 -4.60
C SER A 68 -25.02 -13.33 -3.61
N ALA A 69 -24.18 -14.35 -3.72
CA ALA A 69 -24.18 -15.51 -2.81
C ALA A 69 -23.22 -15.34 -1.62
N TYR A 70 -22.41 -14.32 -1.63
CA TYR A 70 -21.44 -14.02 -0.58
C TYR A 70 -22.18 -13.62 0.70
N LYS A 71 -22.02 -14.40 1.76
CA LYS A 71 -22.55 -14.11 3.09
C LYS A 71 -21.39 -14.11 4.09
N PRO A 72 -21.30 -13.12 4.98
CA PRO A 72 -20.31 -13.16 6.05
C PRO A 72 -20.58 -14.38 6.94
N ALA A 73 -19.52 -15.10 7.31
CA ALA A 73 -19.61 -16.31 8.16
C ALA A 73 -20.22 -16.01 9.54
N ARG A 74 -20.07 -14.78 10.02
CA ARG A 74 -20.74 -14.24 11.22
C ARG A 74 -21.17 -12.81 10.93
N SER A 75 -22.40 -12.46 11.30
CA SER A 75 -22.82 -11.07 11.40
C SER A 75 -22.66 -10.67 12.88
N PRO A 76 -21.63 -9.88 13.23
CA PRO A 76 -21.51 -9.38 14.59
C PRO A 76 -22.70 -8.50 14.92
N GLU A 77 -23.10 -8.47 16.17
CA GLU A 77 -24.31 -7.73 16.62
C GLU A 77 -24.22 -6.21 16.39
N ARG A 78 -22.99 -5.66 16.20
CA ARG A 78 -22.75 -4.22 16.13
C ARG A 78 -22.10 -3.74 14.82
N VAL A 79 -21.69 -4.65 13.94
CA VAL A 79 -21.07 -4.32 12.65
C VAL A 79 -21.91 -4.85 11.51
N ALA A 80 -22.40 -3.97 10.66
CA ALA A 80 -23.19 -4.34 9.50
C ALA A 80 -22.28 -4.43 8.26
N TYR A 81 -22.16 -5.59 7.64
CA TYR A 81 -21.48 -5.75 6.35
C TYR A 81 -22.43 -5.45 5.20
N ARG A 82 -21.96 -4.64 4.24
CA ARG A 82 -22.69 -4.24 3.04
C ARG A 82 -21.86 -4.56 1.81
N PHE A 83 -22.44 -5.24 0.85
CA PHE A 83 -21.75 -5.67 -0.36
C PHE A 83 -22.03 -4.73 -1.53
N LEU A 84 -20.96 -4.37 -2.22
CA LEU A 84 -20.97 -3.75 -3.53
C LEU A 84 -20.87 -4.85 -4.58
N ASP A 85 -21.45 -4.66 -5.77
CA ASP A 85 -21.38 -5.67 -6.84
C ASP A 85 -20.12 -5.51 -7.73
N GLY A 86 -19.36 -4.42 -7.53
CA GLY A 86 -18.12 -4.12 -8.24
C GLY A 86 -18.32 -3.49 -9.62
N THR A 87 -19.56 -3.27 -10.05
CA THR A 87 -19.89 -2.59 -11.31
C THR A 87 -20.35 -1.16 -11.09
N GLU A 88 -20.68 -0.80 -9.84
CA GLU A 88 -21.14 0.53 -9.49
C GLU A 88 -20.11 1.62 -9.82
N SER A 89 -20.60 2.75 -10.31
CA SER A 89 -19.83 3.98 -10.39
C SER A 89 -19.54 4.56 -9.00
N ALA A 90 -18.60 5.49 -8.89
CA ALA A 90 -18.32 6.19 -7.63
C ALA A 90 -19.57 6.94 -7.11
N GLU A 91 -20.39 7.49 -8.00
CA GLU A 91 -21.64 8.15 -7.65
C GLU A 91 -22.67 7.17 -7.07
N GLU A 92 -22.87 6.02 -7.70
CA GLU A 92 -23.79 4.99 -7.23
C GLU A 92 -23.39 4.46 -5.86
N ILE A 93 -22.11 4.21 -5.62
CA ILE A 93 -21.60 3.83 -4.30
C ILE A 93 -21.91 4.93 -3.27
N ALA A 94 -21.62 6.18 -3.61
CA ALA A 94 -21.88 7.30 -2.71
C ALA A 94 -23.37 7.48 -2.40
N VAL A 95 -24.27 7.25 -3.37
CA VAL A 95 -25.73 7.26 -3.15
C VAL A 95 -26.12 6.18 -2.16
N LYS A 96 -25.70 4.93 -2.40
CA LYS A 96 -26.00 3.80 -1.50
C LYS A 96 -25.52 4.04 -0.06
N ILE A 97 -24.31 4.60 0.10
CA ILE A 97 -23.77 4.95 1.42
C ILE A 97 -24.59 6.08 2.05
N ALA A 98 -24.91 7.14 1.28
CA ALA A 98 -25.66 8.30 1.77
C ALA A 98 -27.06 7.95 2.27
N GLU A 99 -27.72 6.96 1.68
CA GLU A 99 -29.04 6.46 2.13
C GLU A 99 -29.00 5.90 3.56
N THR A 100 -27.84 5.54 4.08
CA THR A 100 -27.68 5.10 5.47
C THR A 100 -27.49 6.25 6.47
N HIS A 101 -27.45 7.49 5.98
CA HIS A 101 -27.27 8.71 6.78
C HIS A 101 -26.07 8.66 7.72
N PRO A 102 -24.85 8.39 7.24
CA PRO A 102 -23.69 8.30 8.12
C PRO A 102 -23.26 9.66 8.66
N ASP A 103 -22.78 9.68 9.91
CA ASP A 103 -22.13 10.86 10.50
C ASP A 103 -20.72 11.04 9.93
N VAL A 104 -20.06 9.93 9.56
CA VAL A 104 -18.75 9.93 8.91
C VAL A 104 -18.58 8.71 8.02
N ALA A 105 -18.00 8.90 6.84
CA ALA A 105 -17.57 7.84 5.94
C ALA A 105 -16.05 7.85 5.77
N ILE A 106 -15.41 6.69 5.79
CA ILE A 106 -13.95 6.54 5.82
C ILE A 106 -13.53 5.54 4.75
N ALA A 107 -12.65 5.95 3.85
CA ALA A 107 -12.06 5.09 2.84
C ALA A 107 -10.96 4.19 3.44
N PHE A 108 -10.91 2.91 3.04
CA PHE A 108 -9.89 1.98 3.53
C PHE A 108 -9.45 0.92 2.52
N SER A 109 -9.51 1.23 1.22
CA SER A 109 -9.08 0.29 0.18
C SER A 109 -7.61 -0.09 0.26
N ILE A 110 -7.32 -1.32 -0.13
CA ILE A 110 -5.97 -1.82 -0.37
C ILE A 110 -5.58 -1.70 -1.86
N PRO A 111 -4.30 -1.91 -2.20
CA PRO A 111 -3.86 -1.90 -3.59
C PRO A 111 -4.55 -2.95 -4.45
N ILE A 112 -4.86 -2.58 -5.70
CA ILE A 112 -5.39 -3.48 -6.72
C ILE A 112 -4.37 -3.54 -7.86
N MET A 113 -3.93 -4.74 -8.18
CA MET A 113 -2.99 -4.95 -9.28
C MET A 113 -3.73 -5.12 -10.62
N PRO A 114 -3.13 -4.79 -11.76
CA PRO A 114 -1.79 -4.20 -11.93
C PRO A 114 -1.73 -2.68 -11.73
N TYR A 115 -2.86 -2.00 -11.81
CA TYR A 115 -2.97 -0.56 -11.64
C TYR A 115 -3.52 -0.23 -10.27
N ASP A 116 -2.73 0.46 -9.47
CA ASP A 116 -3.09 0.83 -8.10
C ASP A 116 -3.97 2.08 -8.05
N TRP A 117 -5.14 2.03 -8.64
CA TRP A 117 -6.08 3.16 -8.66
C TRP A 117 -7.21 3.09 -7.62
N SER A 118 -7.14 2.14 -6.68
CA SER A 118 -8.12 2.04 -5.59
C SER A 118 -8.26 3.35 -4.80
N ALA A 119 -7.14 3.97 -4.45
CA ALA A 119 -7.15 5.26 -3.74
C ALA A 119 -7.82 6.38 -4.55
N LEU A 120 -7.64 6.40 -5.88
CA LEU A 120 -8.32 7.37 -6.74
C LEU A 120 -9.82 7.11 -6.79
N ARG A 121 -10.24 5.85 -6.86
CA ARG A 121 -11.67 5.50 -6.82
C ARG A 121 -12.30 5.86 -5.48
N ASP A 122 -11.64 5.56 -4.37
CA ASP A 122 -12.09 5.98 -3.04
C ASP A 122 -12.21 7.51 -2.92
N ALA A 123 -11.27 8.24 -3.51
CA ALA A 123 -11.31 9.69 -3.55
C ALA A 123 -12.52 10.22 -4.34
N LEU A 124 -12.86 9.60 -5.48
CA LEU A 124 -14.05 9.93 -6.25
C LEU A 124 -15.33 9.69 -5.45
N VAL A 125 -15.47 8.53 -4.78
CA VAL A 125 -16.58 8.24 -3.87
C VAL A 125 -16.64 9.27 -2.75
N GLY A 126 -15.49 9.60 -2.15
CA GLY A 126 -15.38 10.59 -1.08
C GLY A 126 -15.80 11.98 -1.51
N GLU A 127 -15.49 12.41 -2.73
CA GLU A 127 -15.97 13.70 -3.26
C GLU A 127 -17.49 13.71 -3.43
N GLU A 128 -18.08 12.63 -3.93
CA GLU A 128 -19.51 12.50 -4.07
C GLU A 128 -20.24 12.49 -2.72
N LEU A 129 -19.68 11.86 -1.69
CA LEU A 129 -20.20 11.89 -0.33
C LEU A 129 -20.13 13.30 0.27
N ARG A 130 -19.02 14.01 0.10
CA ARG A 130 -18.88 15.40 0.56
C ARG A 130 -19.86 16.35 -0.12
N ARG A 131 -20.15 16.18 -1.43
CA ARG A 131 -21.18 16.94 -2.14
C ARG A 131 -22.58 16.75 -1.55
N ARG A 132 -22.83 15.59 -0.93
CA ARG A 132 -24.05 15.25 -0.22
C ARG A 132 -24.05 15.68 1.25
N GLY A 133 -23.02 16.42 1.69
CA GLY A 133 -22.91 16.94 3.05
C GLY A 133 -22.44 15.93 4.09
N ILE A 134 -21.92 14.77 3.68
CA ILE A 134 -21.42 13.73 4.58
C ILE A 134 -19.96 14.03 4.90
N LYS A 135 -19.62 14.09 6.19
CA LYS A 135 -18.21 14.15 6.62
C LYS A 135 -17.48 12.91 6.11
N THR A 136 -16.38 13.12 5.34
CA THR A 136 -15.70 12.01 4.69
C THR A 136 -14.20 12.12 4.88
N ILE A 137 -13.60 11.02 5.38
CA ILE A 137 -12.16 10.84 5.47
C ILE A 137 -11.75 9.98 4.28
N SER A 138 -11.29 10.66 3.26
CA SER A 138 -10.79 10.13 2.01
C SER A 138 -9.94 11.22 1.36
N HIS A 139 -8.87 10.85 0.72
CA HIS A 139 -8.01 11.80 -0.01
C HIS A 139 -8.80 12.60 -1.05
N SER A 140 -8.21 13.72 -1.50
CA SER A 140 -8.69 14.39 -2.70
C SER A 140 -8.33 13.59 -3.95
N THR A 141 -9.12 13.72 -5.01
CA THR A 141 -8.81 13.12 -6.31
C THR A 141 -7.48 13.63 -6.87
N GLY A 142 -7.14 14.91 -6.62
CA GLY A 142 -5.85 15.47 -7.02
C GLY A 142 -4.67 14.75 -6.35
N PHE A 143 -4.70 14.57 -5.03
CA PHE A 143 -3.63 13.87 -4.32
C PHE A 143 -3.55 12.39 -4.72
N ALA A 144 -4.68 11.69 -4.83
CA ALA A 144 -4.70 10.29 -5.23
C ALA A 144 -4.14 10.11 -6.66
N LEU A 145 -4.50 11.00 -7.59
CA LEU A 145 -3.99 10.98 -8.96
C LEU A 145 -2.49 11.29 -9.04
N ASP A 146 -2.03 12.33 -8.33
CA ASP A 146 -0.61 12.71 -8.32
C ASP A 146 0.25 11.60 -7.71
N SER A 147 -0.23 10.94 -6.66
CA SER A 147 0.48 9.80 -6.06
C SER A 147 0.51 8.57 -6.97
N PHE A 148 -0.56 8.32 -7.72
CA PHE A 148 -0.64 7.24 -8.71
C PHE A 148 0.33 7.45 -9.87
N GLN A 149 0.54 8.69 -10.30
CA GLN A 149 1.46 9.06 -11.39
C GLN A 149 2.82 9.47 -10.81
N LYS A 150 3.79 8.56 -10.83
CA LYS A 150 5.11 8.74 -10.18
C LYS A 150 5.82 10.04 -10.60
N GLU A 151 5.71 10.44 -11.86
CA GLU A 151 6.32 11.68 -12.35
C GLU A 151 5.69 12.92 -11.73
N LYS A 152 4.37 12.92 -11.51
CA LYS A 152 3.67 14.05 -10.87
C LYS A 152 4.02 14.12 -9.39
N CYS A 153 4.05 12.98 -8.70
CA CYS A 153 4.49 12.89 -7.32
C CYS A 153 5.90 13.48 -7.16
N THR A 154 6.86 13.00 -7.96
CA THR A 154 8.24 13.49 -7.94
C THR A 154 8.34 14.99 -8.25
N ALA A 155 7.59 15.47 -9.25
CA ALA A 155 7.55 16.89 -9.61
C ALA A 155 6.99 17.76 -8.48
N PHE A 156 5.90 17.33 -7.82
CA PHE A 156 5.32 18.02 -6.68
C PHE A 156 6.31 18.10 -5.51
N LEU A 157 6.94 16.98 -5.16
CA LEU A 157 7.91 16.92 -4.07
C LEU A 157 9.08 17.90 -4.32
N ARG A 158 9.67 17.87 -5.49
CA ARG A 158 10.78 18.78 -5.85
C ARG A 158 10.35 20.24 -5.85
N LYS A 159 9.18 20.56 -6.41
CA LYS A 159 8.62 21.93 -6.45
C LYS A 159 8.46 22.51 -5.05
N ASN A 160 8.13 21.66 -4.07
CA ASN A 160 7.89 22.06 -2.69
C ASN A 160 9.13 21.89 -1.78
N GLY A 161 10.32 21.67 -2.38
CA GLY A 161 11.60 21.65 -1.67
C GLY A 161 11.90 20.36 -0.90
N PHE A 162 11.16 19.27 -1.15
CA PHE A 162 11.54 17.95 -0.67
C PHE A 162 12.66 17.36 -1.52
N HIS A 163 13.50 16.53 -0.93
CA HIS A 163 14.46 15.76 -1.70
C HIS A 163 13.74 14.60 -2.39
N ALA A 164 13.83 14.57 -3.71
CA ALA A 164 13.39 13.48 -4.57
C ALA A 164 14.36 13.38 -5.76
N ALA A 165 14.39 12.22 -6.41
CA ALA A 165 15.29 12.00 -7.54
C ALA A 165 15.06 13.01 -8.67
N ARG A 166 16.14 13.39 -9.37
CA ARG A 166 15.98 14.07 -10.66
C ARG A 166 15.52 13.05 -11.68
N SER A 167 14.54 13.42 -12.48
CA SER A 167 13.89 12.50 -13.41
C SER A 167 13.59 13.13 -14.75
N VAL A 168 13.45 12.28 -15.76
CA VAL A 168 12.96 12.60 -17.10
C VAL A 168 11.78 11.67 -17.38
N MET A 169 10.63 12.24 -17.70
CA MET A 169 9.46 11.50 -18.13
C MET A 169 9.55 11.27 -19.65
N VAL A 170 9.30 10.04 -20.07
CA VAL A 170 9.32 9.62 -21.47
C VAL A 170 7.93 9.13 -21.86
N GLN A 171 7.28 9.86 -22.77
CA GLN A 171 6.03 9.37 -23.38
C GLN A 171 6.38 8.25 -24.36
N ASN A 172 6.05 7.01 -23.97
CA ASN A 172 6.47 5.81 -24.68
C ASN A 172 6.03 5.81 -26.16
N SER A 173 4.79 6.16 -26.43
CA SER A 173 4.25 6.21 -27.79
C SER A 173 4.97 7.21 -28.69
N LEU A 174 5.35 8.39 -28.17
CA LEU A 174 6.09 9.40 -28.93
C LEU A 174 7.56 9.01 -29.10
N PHE A 175 8.15 8.38 -28.09
CA PHE A 175 9.54 7.93 -28.16
C PHE A 175 9.76 6.89 -29.27
N HIS A 176 8.77 6.03 -29.49
CA HIS A 176 8.80 4.97 -30.51
C HIS A 176 8.03 5.33 -31.80
N ALA A 177 7.55 6.55 -31.96
CA ALA A 177 6.70 6.94 -33.09
C ALA A 177 7.33 6.64 -34.47
N HIS A 178 8.65 6.80 -34.59
CA HIS A 178 9.40 6.51 -35.85
C HIS A 178 9.45 5.00 -36.19
N VAL A 179 9.21 4.12 -35.18
CA VAL A 179 9.14 2.67 -35.39
C VAL A 179 7.74 2.26 -35.84
N THR A 180 6.72 2.92 -35.29
CA THR A 180 5.30 2.63 -35.57
C THR A 180 4.77 3.32 -36.84
N ASP A 181 5.37 4.45 -37.23
CA ASP A 181 5.02 5.21 -38.42
C ASP A 181 6.25 5.48 -39.29
N PRO A 182 6.45 4.72 -40.39
CA PRO A 182 7.58 4.89 -41.30
C PRO A 182 7.60 6.25 -42.03
N SER A 183 6.50 7.02 -41.99
CA SER A 183 6.47 8.38 -42.57
C SER A 183 7.24 9.40 -41.74
N ILE A 184 7.67 9.05 -40.53
CA ILE A 184 8.46 9.90 -39.65
C ILE A 184 9.96 9.65 -39.91
N PRO A 185 10.64 10.51 -40.70
CA PRO A 185 12.05 10.27 -41.03
C PRO A 185 13.01 10.54 -39.88
N GLN A 186 12.59 11.39 -38.93
CA GLN A 186 13.38 11.77 -37.75
C GLN A 186 12.48 11.99 -36.54
N ASN A 187 12.76 11.28 -35.47
CA ASN A 187 12.02 11.43 -34.22
C ASN A 187 12.71 12.48 -33.32
N VAL A 188 12.30 13.74 -33.47
CA VAL A 188 12.84 14.88 -32.72
C VAL A 188 12.52 14.78 -31.23
N TYR A 189 11.36 14.19 -30.85
CA TYR A 189 11.03 13.96 -29.46
C TYR A 189 12.02 12.98 -28.80
N ARG A 190 12.32 11.86 -29.47
CA ARG A 190 13.33 10.91 -29.00
C ARG A 190 14.70 11.57 -28.82
N GLU A 191 15.14 12.36 -29.77
CA GLU A 191 16.41 13.11 -29.70
C GLU A 191 16.43 14.04 -28.48
N TYR A 192 15.36 14.81 -28.28
CA TYR A 192 15.20 15.67 -27.10
C TYR A 192 15.28 14.88 -25.78
N ILE A 193 14.53 13.79 -25.66
CA ILE A 193 14.52 12.95 -24.45
C ILE A 193 15.91 12.38 -24.17
N LEU A 194 16.59 11.82 -25.16
CA LEU A 194 17.94 11.28 -24.97
C LEU A 194 18.93 12.38 -24.54
N ARG A 195 18.77 13.60 -25.02
CA ARG A 195 19.56 14.75 -24.56
C ARG A 195 19.26 15.09 -23.07
N GLU A 196 18.02 15.02 -22.65
CA GLU A 196 17.66 15.29 -21.25
C GLU A 196 18.16 14.17 -20.32
N ILE A 197 18.06 12.89 -20.73
CA ILE A 197 18.59 11.76 -19.97
C ILE A 197 20.10 11.87 -19.77
N ARG A 198 20.86 12.33 -20.78
CA ARG A 198 22.31 12.58 -20.65
C ARG A 198 22.70 13.58 -19.57
N LYS A 199 21.78 14.41 -19.10
CA LYS A 199 22.01 15.36 -18.00
C LYS A 199 21.80 14.74 -16.62
N LEU A 200 21.25 13.52 -16.54
CA LEU A 200 21.10 12.79 -15.29
C LEU A 200 22.43 12.19 -14.86
N ARG A 201 22.61 12.11 -13.56
CA ARG A 201 23.76 11.39 -12.98
C ARG A 201 23.51 9.89 -13.05
N LEU A 202 24.46 9.17 -13.61
CA LEU A 202 24.45 7.70 -13.65
C LEU A 202 24.89 7.09 -12.31
N PRO A 203 24.42 5.88 -11.98
CA PRO A 203 23.45 5.08 -12.70
C PRO A 203 22.03 5.67 -12.64
N VAL A 204 21.17 5.26 -13.56
CA VAL A 204 19.76 5.65 -13.56
C VAL A 204 18.85 4.45 -13.33
N VAL A 205 17.68 4.75 -12.78
CA VAL A 205 16.56 3.81 -12.63
C VAL A 205 15.55 4.10 -13.73
N ILE A 206 15.12 3.06 -14.42
CA ILE A 206 14.09 3.14 -15.46
C ILE A 206 12.90 2.31 -14.97
N LYS A 207 11.73 2.93 -14.90
CA LYS A 207 10.52 2.29 -14.36
C LYS A 207 9.24 2.81 -15.04
N PRO A 208 8.15 2.02 -15.07
CA PRO A 208 6.86 2.52 -15.53
C PRO A 208 6.30 3.59 -14.59
N THR A 209 5.54 4.54 -15.15
CA THR A 209 4.97 5.66 -14.38
C THR A 209 3.82 5.27 -13.47
N VAL A 210 3.12 4.16 -13.76
CA VAL A 210 1.81 3.85 -13.16
C VAL A 210 1.68 2.45 -12.52
N PHE A 211 2.75 1.64 -12.51
CA PHE A 211 2.70 0.32 -11.86
C PHE A 211 3.18 0.38 -10.41
N SER A 212 2.66 -0.54 -9.57
CA SER A 212 3.09 -0.72 -8.18
C SER A 212 3.91 -2.02 -8.02
N GLY A 213 4.54 -2.23 -6.85
CA GLY A 213 5.23 -3.48 -6.54
C GLY A 213 6.58 -3.69 -7.25
N SER A 214 7.30 -2.62 -7.61
CA SER A 214 8.62 -2.68 -8.27
C SER A 214 8.63 -3.35 -9.64
N VAL A 215 7.51 -3.34 -10.35
CA VAL A 215 7.35 -3.97 -11.66
C VAL A 215 8.03 -3.17 -12.75
N GLY A 216 8.79 -3.86 -13.60
CA GLY A 216 9.47 -3.22 -14.74
C GLY A 216 10.61 -2.28 -14.34
N PHE A 217 11.07 -2.36 -13.09
CA PHE A 217 12.20 -1.60 -12.59
C PHE A 217 13.52 -2.16 -13.15
N THR A 218 14.33 -1.29 -13.74
CA THR A 218 15.65 -1.64 -14.25
C THR A 218 16.67 -0.57 -13.86
N VAL A 219 17.88 -0.98 -13.50
CA VAL A 219 19.00 -0.07 -13.22
C VAL A 219 19.98 -0.10 -14.40
N SER A 220 20.18 1.03 -15.03
CA SER A 220 21.16 1.19 -16.12
C SER A 220 22.40 1.90 -15.61
N GLN A 221 23.55 1.28 -15.84
CA GLN A 221 24.85 1.75 -15.33
C GLN A 221 25.44 2.89 -16.17
N ASP A 222 25.14 2.90 -17.46
CA ASP A 222 25.60 3.90 -18.39
C ASP A 222 24.49 4.36 -19.36
N PHE A 223 24.80 5.34 -20.19
CA PHE A 223 23.82 5.93 -21.10
C PHE A 223 23.39 4.95 -22.21
N ASP A 224 24.31 4.15 -22.74
CA ASP A 224 24.02 3.24 -23.86
C ASP A 224 23.13 2.07 -23.37
N ASP A 225 23.38 1.58 -22.17
CA ASP A 225 22.51 0.62 -21.49
C ASP A 225 21.10 1.20 -21.26
N ALA A 226 21.01 2.45 -20.81
CA ALA A 226 19.72 3.12 -20.64
C ALA A 226 18.96 3.26 -21.98
N VAL A 227 19.63 3.62 -23.05
CA VAL A 227 19.03 3.69 -24.40
C VAL A 227 18.51 2.32 -24.84
N LYS A 228 19.30 1.26 -24.63
CA LYS A 228 18.88 -0.10 -24.96
C LYS A 228 17.61 -0.50 -24.20
N VAL A 229 17.54 -0.25 -22.89
CA VAL A 229 16.35 -0.54 -22.07
C VAL A 229 15.13 0.22 -22.58
N LEU A 230 15.30 1.49 -22.98
CA LEU A 230 14.22 2.31 -23.54
C LEU A 230 13.76 1.78 -24.90
N ASP A 231 14.68 1.36 -25.78
CA ASP A 231 14.33 0.83 -27.10
C ASP A 231 13.65 -0.55 -27.02
N GLU A 232 13.97 -1.34 -26.01
CA GLU A 232 13.38 -2.66 -25.75
C GLU A 232 12.16 -2.60 -24.79
N TRP A 233 11.66 -1.40 -24.45
CA TRP A 233 10.60 -1.22 -23.47
C TRP A 233 9.31 -1.93 -23.87
N LYS A 234 8.85 -2.86 -23.01
CA LYS A 234 7.68 -3.71 -23.29
C LYS A 234 6.40 -3.30 -22.55
N PRO A 235 6.47 -2.73 -21.33
CA PRO A 235 5.25 -2.35 -20.62
C PRO A 235 4.46 -1.31 -21.42
N ASP A 236 3.13 -1.47 -21.44
CA ASP A 236 2.20 -0.48 -22.04
C ASP A 236 1.99 0.68 -21.06
N SER A 237 3.03 1.44 -20.85
CA SER A 237 3.03 2.62 -19.98
C SER A 237 4.10 3.60 -20.41
N ASP A 238 3.93 4.85 -20.03
CA ASP A 238 5.01 5.84 -20.07
C ASP A 238 6.11 5.47 -19.08
N ILE A 239 7.29 6.06 -19.26
CA ILE A 239 8.52 5.66 -18.60
C ILE A 239 9.05 6.82 -17.76
N LEU A 240 9.50 6.52 -16.56
CA LEU A 240 10.24 7.45 -15.72
C LEU A 240 11.71 7.01 -15.63
N VAL A 241 12.61 7.88 -16.04
CA VAL A 241 14.06 7.69 -15.91
C VAL A 241 14.54 8.59 -14.77
N GLU A 242 15.10 8.03 -13.72
CA GLU A 242 15.49 8.77 -12.50
C GLU A 242 16.95 8.52 -12.15
N GLU A 243 17.63 9.52 -11.58
CA GLU A 243 18.93 9.32 -10.95
C GLU A 243 18.81 8.29 -9.82
N LYS A 244 19.60 7.24 -9.84
CA LYS A 244 19.64 6.28 -8.74
C LYS A 244 20.19 6.94 -7.47
N ILE A 245 19.46 6.82 -6.39
CA ILE A 245 19.89 7.26 -5.06
C ILE A 245 20.41 6.04 -4.33
N ASP A 246 21.69 6.05 -3.96
CA ASP A 246 22.28 5.01 -3.12
C ASP A 246 22.09 5.36 -1.65
N GLY A 247 21.55 4.41 -0.88
CA GLY A 247 21.28 4.64 0.53
C GLY A 247 20.50 3.49 1.16
N GLU A 248 20.16 3.67 2.41
CA GLU A 248 19.32 2.74 3.16
C GLU A 248 17.86 3.03 2.85
N ILE A 249 17.07 1.98 2.60
CA ILE A 249 15.65 2.07 2.20
C ILE A 249 14.77 1.98 3.45
N PHE A 250 13.78 2.85 3.53
CA PHE A 250 12.84 2.92 4.63
C PHE A 250 11.41 3.08 4.14
N GLY A 251 10.48 2.70 5.04
CA GLY A 251 9.09 3.05 4.92
C GLY A 251 8.62 3.81 6.16
N ILE A 252 7.66 4.70 5.99
CA ILE A 252 6.99 5.41 7.08
C ILE A 252 5.53 5.62 6.72
N GLU A 253 4.67 5.61 7.72
CA GLU A 253 3.26 5.95 7.52
C GLU A 253 2.88 7.25 8.18
N ILE A 254 1.90 7.91 7.59
CA ILE A 254 1.23 9.06 8.14
C ILE A 254 -0.27 8.88 7.95
N TYR A 255 -1.04 9.14 8.99
CA TYR A 255 -2.49 9.17 8.90
C TYR A 255 -3.07 10.35 9.66
N GLY A 256 -4.20 10.81 9.22
CA GLY A 256 -4.87 11.95 9.80
C GLY A 256 -5.81 12.67 8.85
N ALA A 257 -6.34 13.78 9.33
CA ALA A 257 -7.24 14.64 8.59
C ALA A 257 -7.19 16.07 9.11
N GLU A 258 -7.55 17.04 8.28
CA GLU A 258 -7.80 18.43 8.68
C GLU A 258 -6.62 19.08 9.46
N GLY A 259 -5.37 18.73 9.09
CA GLY A 259 -4.16 19.28 9.73
C GLY A 259 -3.73 18.56 11.00
N GLN A 260 -4.47 17.56 11.45
CA GLN A 260 -4.11 16.71 12.58
C GLN A 260 -3.56 15.39 12.05
N TYR A 261 -2.26 15.18 12.19
CA TYR A 261 -1.58 14.02 11.64
C TYR A 261 -0.73 13.32 12.69
N HIS A 262 -0.74 11.99 12.64
CA HIS A 262 0.23 11.15 13.32
C HIS A 262 1.17 10.53 12.30
N VAL A 263 2.46 10.56 12.60
CA VAL A 263 3.52 9.92 11.82
C VAL A 263 4.09 8.80 12.66
N THR A 264 4.02 7.58 12.14
CA THR A 264 4.50 6.37 12.82
C THR A 264 6.04 6.37 12.93
N GLU A 265 6.59 5.38 13.61
CA GLU A 265 8.04 5.18 13.59
C GLU A 265 8.45 4.59 12.22
N PRO A 266 9.59 5.02 11.66
CA PRO A 266 10.07 4.45 10.41
C PRO A 266 10.54 3.01 10.59
N VAL A 267 10.41 2.24 9.50
CA VAL A 267 10.94 0.89 9.38
C VAL A 267 12.03 0.84 8.32
N ILE A 268 13.06 0.02 8.52
CA ILE A 268 14.13 -0.18 7.55
C ILE A 268 13.86 -1.43 6.72
N PHE A 269 14.18 -1.35 5.43
CA PHE A 269 14.11 -2.48 4.51
C PHE A 269 15.49 -3.09 4.35
N SER A 270 15.60 -4.35 4.61
CA SER A 270 16.83 -5.14 4.44
C SER A 270 16.58 -6.32 3.52
N VAL A 271 17.66 -6.93 3.05
CA VAL A 271 17.60 -8.14 2.24
C VAL A 271 18.17 -9.30 3.06
N ASP A 272 17.38 -10.37 3.21
CA ASP A 272 17.80 -11.57 3.90
C ASP A 272 18.64 -12.44 2.95
N GLY A 273 19.97 -12.30 3.04
CA GLY A 273 20.93 -13.05 2.24
C GLY A 273 21.85 -12.21 1.34
N ALA A 274 22.86 -12.85 0.77
CA ALA A 274 23.92 -12.20 -0.02
C ALA A 274 23.64 -12.12 -1.54
N ALA A 275 22.50 -12.64 -2.00
CA ALA A 275 22.14 -12.66 -3.42
C ALA A 275 21.22 -11.49 -3.78
N ALA A 276 21.25 -11.08 -5.05
CA ALA A 276 20.35 -10.06 -5.59
C ALA A 276 18.89 -10.44 -5.31
N ALA A 277 18.20 -9.54 -4.64
CA ALA A 277 16.93 -9.78 -3.98
C ALA A 277 15.82 -10.25 -4.94
N ASP A 278 15.34 -11.45 -4.70
CA ASP A 278 13.94 -11.76 -4.99
C ASP A 278 13.06 -10.88 -4.06
N ALA A 279 11.90 -10.46 -4.54
CA ALA A 279 10.93 -9.72 -3.72
C ALA A 279 10.53 -10.47 -2.43
N LEU A 280 10.72 -11.78 -2.37
CA LEU A 280 10.52 -12.63 -1.19
C LEU A 280 11.63 -12.51 -0.14
N ASP A 281 12.78 -11.94 -0.49
CA ASP A 281 13.93 -11.79 0.43
C ASP A 281 13.93 -10.47 1.20
N ILE A 282 13.01 -9.56 0.85
CA ILE A 282 12.87 -8.28 1.54
C ILE A 282 12.28 -8.49 2.93
N VAL A 283 12.95 -7.94 3.93
CA VAL A 283 12.51 -7.89 5.32
C VAL A 283 12.36 -6.42 5.72
N LYS A 284 11.24 -6.06 6.34
CA LYS A 284 11.01 -4.74 6.91
C LYS A 284 10.99 -4.87 8.42
N GLU A 285 11.73 -4.04 9.13
CA GLU A 285 11.78 -4.10 10.59
C GLU A 285 11.85 -2.71 11.23
N GLY A 286 11.28 -2.57 12.41
CA GLY A 286 11.24 -1.34 13.17
C GLY A 286 10.81 -1.54 14.63
N PRO A 287 10.78 -0.46 15.42
CA PRO A 287 11.05 0.92 15.02
C PRO A 287 12.54 1.20 14.81
N VAL A 288 12.85 2.11 13.90
CA VAL A 288 14.21 2.65 13.74
C VAL A 288 14.37 3.88 14.61
N THR A 289 15.33 3.84 15.53
CA THR A 289 15.53 4.89 16.55
C THR A 289 16.96 5.48 16.58
N ASP A 290 17.83 5.06 15.66
CA ASP A 290 19.22 5.57 15.60
C ASP A 290 19.25 7.08 15.33
N GLU A 291 19.97 7.83 16.16
CA GLU A 291 20.07 9.29 16.11
C GLU A 291 20.64 9.81 14.78
N LYS A 292 21.46 8.99 14.07
CA LYS A 292 22.00 9.37 12.76
C LYS A 292 20.93 9.73 11.73
N TYR A 293 19.72 9.19 11.88
CA TYR A 293 18.62 9.41 10.94
C TYR A 293 17.80 10.67 11.23
N ASN A 294 17.98 11.30 12.39
CA ASN A 294 17.20 12.50 12.77
C ASN A 294 15.69 12.33 12.54
N ILE A 295 15.12 11.28 13.13
CA ILE A 295 13.70 10.91 12.97
C ILE A 295 12.73 12.07 13.27
N PRO A 296 12.98 12.94 14.29
CA PRO A 296 12.11 14.10 14.51
C PRO A 296 12.02 15.02 13.28
N HIS A 297 13.14 15.23 12.56
CA HIS A 297 13.14 16.02 11.33
C HIS A 297 12.33 15.30 10.21
N LEU A 298 12.51 14.00 10.03
CA LEU A 298 11.73 13.22 9.08
C LEU A 298 10.23 13.37 9.36
N LYS A 299 9.80 13.17 10.60
CA LYS A 299 8.38 13.30 10.98
C LYS A 299 7.83 14.70 10.69
N ALA A 300 8.61 15.74 10.96
CA ALA A 300 8.21 17.11 10.62
C ALA A 300 8.05 17.33 9.12
N GLU A 301 8.95 16.77 8.29
CA GLU A 301 8.85 16.81 6.83
C GLU A 301 7.60 16.02 6.32
N MET A 302 7.28 14.88 6.93
CA MET A 302 6.07 14.13 6.58
C MET A 302 4.80 14.93 6.91
N ILE A 303 4.73 15.59 8.06
CA ILE A 303 3.61 16.46 8.43
C ILE A 303 3.53 17.65 7.45
N ARG A 304 4.66 18.25 7.06
CA ARG A 304 4.71 19.33 6.08
C ARG A 304 4.16 18.87 4.72
N MET A 305 4.56 17.69 4.27
CA MET A 305 4.07 17.06 3.04
C MET A 305 2.57 16.81 3.11
N ALA A 306 2.08 16.22 4.22
CA ALA A 306 0.66 15.96 4.43
C ALA A 306 -0.19 17.24 4.39
N ASN A 307 0.28 18.33 5.00
CA ASN A 307 -0.41 19.62 4.94
C ASN A 307 -0.47 20.19 3.51
N LEU A 308 0.64 20.09 2.75
CA LEU A 308 0.70 20.61 1.38
C LEU A 308 -0.23 19.84 0.42
N TYR A 309 -0.37 18.54 0.59
CA TYR A 309 -1.28 17.72 -0.18
C TYR A 309 -2.73 17.78 0.32
N GLY A 310 -2.95 18.29 1.55
CA GLY A 310 -4.25 18.18 2.21
C GLY A 310 -4.61 16.72 2.47
N LEU A 311 -3.65 15.94 3.00
CA LEU A 311 -3.84 14.52 3.30
C LEU A 311 -5.08 14.32 4.18
N ASN A 312 -5.88 13.31 3.84
CA ASN A 312 -7.13 13.01 4.55
C ASN A 312 -7.36 11.49 4.51
N GLY A 313 -6.78 10.78 5.46
CA GLY A 313 -6.74 9.32 5.55
C GLY A 313 -5.35 8.78 5.83
N PHE A 314 -5.03 7.62 5.28
CA PHE A 314 -3.72 6.96 5.39
C PHE A 314 -2.86 7.22 4.16
N ALA A 315 -1.55 7.40 4.37
CA ALA A 315 -0.55 7.35 3.31
C ALA A 315 0.75 6.72 3.83
N GLN A 316 1.37 5.93 2.99
CA GLN A 316 2.68 5.35 3.21
C GLN A 316 3.69 6.03 2.28
N ALA A 317 4.86 6.38 2.79
CA ALA A 317 5.96 6.89 1.98
C ALA A 317 7.14 5.91 1.98
N ASP A 318 7.63 5.61 0.76
CA ASP A 318 8.91 4.94 0.57
C ASP A 318 10.02 5.97 0.52
N LEU A 319 11.09 5.73 1.28
CA LEU A 319 12.14 6.69 1.53
C LEU A 319 13.53 6.07 1.29
N ILE A 320 14.50 6.91 0.93
CA ILE A 320 15.91 6.55 0.99
C ILE A 320 16.64 7.56 1.88
N PHE A 321 17.41 7.05 2.85
CA PHE A 321 18.34 7.87 3.60
C PHE A 321 19.72 7.78 2.96
N SER A 322 20.20 8.92 2.47
CA SER A 322 21.47 9.02 1.76
C SER A 322 22.22 10.29 2.16
N GLN A 323 23.49 10.16 2.54
CA GLN A 323 24.37 11.29 2.86
C GLN A 323 23.75 12.30 3.85
N GLY A 324 23.08 11.78 4.90
CA GLY A 324 22.44 12.59 5.92
C GLY A 324 21.11 13.25 5.50
N LYS A 325 20.52 12.84 4.39
CA LYS A 325 19.29 13.41 3.85
C LYS A 325 18.26 12.34 3.58
N TRP A 326 16.99 12.68 3.81
CA TRP A 326 15.84 11.86 3.45
C TRP A 326 15.34 12.22 2.04
N TYR A 327 15.24 11.23 1.18
CA TYR A 327 14.64 11.33 -0.14
C TYR A 327 13.31 10.59 -0.14
N ILE A 328 12.25 11.26 -0.61
CA ILE A 328 10.94 10.61 -0.82
C ILE A 328 10.93 10.02 -2.22
N ILE A 329 10.66 8.74 -2.33
CA ILE A 329 10.69 7.99 -3.60
C ILE A 329 9.28 7.80 -4.15
N GLU A 330 8.34 7.48 -3.28
CA GLU A 330 6.95 7.19 -3.64
C GLU A 330 6.03 7.48 -2.45
N ILE A 331 4.79 7.88 -2.75
CA ILE A 331 3.73 8.04 -1.75
C ILE A 331 2.56 7.17 -2.18
N ASN A 332 2.14 6.28 -1.30
CA ASN A 332 1.01 5.38 -1.49
C ASN A 332 -0.16 5.88 -0.63
N PRO A 333 -1.18 6.57 -1.20
CA PRO A 333 -2.25 7.23 -0.43
C PRO A 333 -3.36 6.25 -0.03
N ARG A 334 -3.00 5.18 0.66
CA ARG A 334 -3.90 4.09 1.04
C ARG A 334 -3.26 3.16 2.07
N TYR A 335 -4.07 2.25 2.60
CA TYR A 335 -3.59 1.12 3.38
C TYR A 335 -2.60 0.25 2.58
N THR A 336 -1.59 -0.25 3.27
CA THR A 336 -0.63 -1.25 2.77
C THR A 336 -0.39 -2.28 3.88
N LEU A 337 0.29 -3.39 3.60
CA LEU A 337 0.65 -4.30 4.69
C LEU A 337 1.66 -3.68 5.68
N MET A 338 2.39 -2.65 5.25
CA MET A 338 3.19 -1.85 6.16
C MET A 338 2.34 -1.15 7.23
N SER A 339 1.05 -0.92 6.97
CA SER A 339 0.11 -0.39 7.99
C SER A 339 -0.10 -1.38 9.15
N ASP A 340 -0.10 -2.69 8.87
CA ASP A 340 -0.11 -3.71 9.93
C ASP A 340 1.19 -3.70 10.74
N LEU A 341 2.33 -3.54 10.06
CA LEU A 341 3.63 -3.44 10.71
C LEU A 341 3.72 -2.20 11.59
N SER A 342 3.31 -1.04 11.07
CA SER A 342 3.29 0.22 11.81
C SER A 342 2.34 0.15 13.02
N ALA A 343 1.14 -0.40 12.84
CA ALA A 343 0.19 -0.61 13.92
C ALA A 343 0.76 -1.55 15.00
N ALA A 344 1.42 -2.65 14.60
CA ALA A 344 2.05 -3.59 15.51
C ALA A 344 3.17 -2.96 16.34
N ILE A 345 3.99 -2.07 15.73
CA ILE A 345 5.00 -1.29 16.45
C ILE A 345 4.34 -0.43 17.52
N GLU A 346 3.19 0.17 17.24
CA GLU A 346 2.43 0.97 18.20
C GLU A 346 1.58 0.13 19.17
N GLY A 347 1.69 -1.21 19.11
CA GLY A 347 0.92 -2.14 19.94
C GLY A 347 -0.57 -2.10 19.69
N LYS A 348 -0.98 -1.83 18.44
CA LYS A 348 -2.36 -1.75 17.96
C LYS A 348 -2.56 -2.71 16.79
N ASP A 349 -3.78 -2.88 16.36
CA ASP A 349 -4.12 -3.40 15.04
C ASP A 349 -4.51 -2.25 14.09
N VAL A 350 -4.47 -2.50 12.79
CA VAL A 350 -4.72 -1.47 11.78
C VAL A 350 -6.15 -0.93 11.83
N ILE A 351 -7.14 -1.75 12.21
CA ILE A 351 -8.54 -1.31 12.31
C ILE A 351 -8.72 -0.32 13.47
N SER A 352 -7.94 -0.49 14.55
CA SER A 352 -7.87 0.48 15.65
C SER A 352 -7.38 1.85 15.19
N LEU A 353 -6.41 1.91 14.26
CA LEU A 353 -5.95 3.18 13.67
C LEU A 353 -7.06 3.85 12.84
N TYR A 354 -7.86 3.08 12.10
CA TYR A 354 -9.05 3.60 11.43
C TYR A 354 -10.12 4.08 12.40
N GLY A 355 -10.22 3.46 13.57
CA GLY A 355 -11.07 3.93 14.69
C GLY A 355 -10.64 5.29 15.21
N GLU A 356 -9.33 5.56 15.29
CA GLU A 356 -8.81 6.89 15.64
C GLU A 356 -9.22 7.95 14.62
N LEU A 357 -9.14 7.65 13.32
CA LEU A 357 -9.64 8.53 12.26
C LEU A 357 -11.14 8.81 12.43
N ALA A 358 -11.93 7.76 12.70
CA ALA A 358 -13.38 7.89 12.85
C ALA A 358 -13.79 8.78 14.04
N THR A 359 -12.99 8.78 15.10
CA THR A 359 -13.24 9.57 16.31
C THR A 359 -12.56 10.92 16.33
N GLY A 360 -11.55 11.12 15.47
CA GLY A 360 -10.65 12.27 15.49
C GLY A 360 -9.63 12.24 16.62
N GLN A 361 -9.45 11.09 17.29
CA GLN A 361 -8.48 10.90 18.37
C GLN A 361 -7.16 10.31 17.81
N ILE A 362 -6.53 11.06 16.93
CA ILE A 362 -5.38 10.60 16.14
C ILE A 362 -4.13 10.58 17.01
N GLY A 363 -3.39 9.45 16.99
CA GLY A 363 -2.10 9.30 17.67
C GLY A 363 -2.21 9.33 19.19
N VAL A 364 -3.38 9.07 19.76
CA VAL A 364 -3.54 8.98 21.22
C VAL A 364 -2.83 7.71 21.70
N ALA A 365 -1.61 7.88 22.22
CA ALA A 365 -0.86 6.81 22.84
C ALA A 365 -1.64 6.29 24.06
N LYS A 366 -2.09 5.04 24.03
CA LYS A 366 -2.20 4.27 25.27
C LYS A 366 -0.76 4.02 25.72
N ASP A 367 -0.48 4.09 27.01
CA ASP A 367 0.83 3.87 27.68
C ASP A 367 1.47 2.51 27.31
N ARG A 368 1.76 2.28 26.04
CA ARG A 368 2.40 1.05 25.56
C ARG A 368 3.82 1.37 25.09
N GLN A 369 4.76 0.59 25.59
CA GLN A 369 6.09 0.51 25.00
C GLN A 369 5.95 0.11 23.53
N CYS A 370 6.64 0.85 22.63
CA CYS A 370 6.77 0.43 21.25
C CYS A 370 7.36 -0.98 21.19
N SER A 371 6.70 -1.88 20.50
CA SER A 371 7.19 -3.23 20.25
C SER A 371 8.09 -3.23 19.03
N PHE A 372 9.11 -4.09 19.00
CA PHE A 372 9.75 -4.42 17.74
C PHE A 372 8.78 -5.18 16.86
N ALA A 373 8.81 -4.90 15.57
CA ALA A 373 8.03 -5.66 14.60
C ALA A 373 8.83 -5.94 13.34
N ILE A 374 8.54 -7.07 12.70
CA ILE A 374 9.20 -7.56 11.49
C ILE A 374 8.11 -7.98 10.50
N ASP A 375 8.25 -7.55 9.24
CA ASP A 375 7.47 -8.00 8.10
C ASP A 375 8.39 -8.74 7.13
N PHE A 376 7.99 -9.92 6.69
CA PHE A 376 8.75 -10.75 5.76
C PHE A 376 7.83 -11.62 4.90
N LYS A 377 8.33 -11.97 3.72
CA LYS A 377 7.62 -12.82 2.76
C LYS A 377 8.18 -14.25 2.73
N THR A 378 7.29 -15.17 2.36
CA THR A 378 7.62 -16.59 2.12
C THR A 378 6.87 -17.10 0.89
N GLY A 379 7.19 -18.28 0.40
CA GLY A 379 6.31 -18.99 -0.53
C GLY A 379 4.93 -19.26 0.08
N LEU A 380 3.98 -19.65 -0.78
CA LEU A 380 2.60 -19.91 -0.38
C LEU A 380 2.52 -21.00 0.70
N VAL A 381 1.71 -20.76 1.72
CA VAL A 381 1.37 -21.68 2.80
C VAL A 381 -0.14 -21.88 2.78
N ASP A 382 -0.62 -23.11 2.98
CA ASP A 382 -2.04 -23.38 3.10
C ASP A 382 -2.63 -22.81 4.41
N ARG A 383 -3.94 -22.66 4.45
CA ARG A 383 -4.66 -22.05 5.60
C ARG A 383 -4.39 -22.79 6.91
N GLU A 384 -4.32 -24.12 6.88
CA GLU A 384 -4.06 -24.93 8.06
C GLU A 384 -2.62 -24.76 8.55
N GLY A 385 -1.67 -24.69 7.63
CA GLY A 385 -0.28 -24.36 7.89
C GLY A 385 -0.12 -23.02 8.57
N ILE A 386 -0.80 -21.98 8.07
CA ILE A 386 -0.80 -20.64 8.69
C ILE A 386 -1.36 -20.73 10.12
N ARG A 387 -2.51 -21.38 10.33
CA ARG A 387 -3.08 -21.54 11.67
C ARG A 387 -2.14 -22.28 12.63
N ARG A 388 -1.42 -23.31 12.15
CA ARG A 388 -0.39 -24.01 12.95
C ARG A 388 0.76 -23.08 13.31
N LEU A 389 1.26 -22.28 12.34
CA LEU A 389 2.34 -21.32 12.58
C LEU A 389 1.90 -20.25 13.60
N CYS A 390 0.74 -19.65 13.43
CA CYS A 390 0.20 -18.69 14.40
C CYS A 390 0.03 -19.27 15.80
N LYS A 391 -0.36 -20.55 15.92
CA LYS A 391 -0.46 -21.24 17.20
C LYS A 391 0.91 -21.50 17.84
N LYS A 392 1.92 -21.82 17.02
CA LYS A 392 3.28 -22.12 17.47
C LYS A 392 4.07 -20.85 17.81
N TYR A 393 3.96 -19.84 16.99
CA TYR A 393 4.68 -18.56 17.10
C TYR A 393 3.70 -17.45 17.47
N GLN A 394 3.49 -17.24 18.77
CA GLN A 394 2.54 -16.25 19.29
C GLN A 394 2.88 -14.79 18.94
N CYS A 395 4.10 -14.55 18.46
CA CYS A 395 4.54 -13.25 17.97
C CYS A 395 3.97 -12.89 16.58
N ILE A 396 3.37 -13.84 15.85
CA ILE A 396 2.70 -13.55 14.57
C ILE A 396 1.40 -12.79 14.87
N VAL A 397 1.33 -11.53 14.39
CA VAL A 397 0.17 -10.64 14.62
C VAL A 397 -0.72 -10.50 13.39
N SER A 398 -0.14 -10.66 12.19
CA SER A 398 -0.90 -10.65 10.93
C SER A 398 -0.21 -11.52 9.88
N VAL A 399 -0.99 -12.19 9.06
CA VAL A 399 -0.52 -12.89 7.86
C VAL A 399 -1.44 -12.53 6.71
N MET A 400 -0.86 -12.04 5.62
CA MET A 400 -1.55 -11.90 4.33
C MET A 400 -1.14 -13.07 3.43
N ARG A 401 -2.11 -13.86 3.01
CA ARG A 401 -1.92 -14.94 2.04
C ARG A 401 -2.45 -14.48 0.69
N VAL A 402 -1.59 -14.47 -0.30
CA VAL A 402 -1.90 -14.04 -1.66
C VAL A 402 -1.83 -15.23 -2.59
N GLN A 403 -2.90 -15.45 -3.33
CA GLN A 403 -2.95 -16.40 -4.43
C GLN A 403 -3.77 -15.79 -5.57
N THR A 404 -3.11 -15.44 -6.66
CA THR A 404 -3.72 -14.79 -7.81
C THR A 404 -3.48 -15.58 -9.10
N ALA A 405 -4.40 -15.50 -10.07
CA ALA A 405 -4.32 -16.29 -11.30
C ALA A 405 -3.18 -15.87 -12.22
N VAL A 406 -2.86 -14.59 -12.24
CA VAL A 406 -1.84 -14.02 -13.11
C VAL A 406 -1.10 -12.95 -12.33
N SER A 407 0.22 -13.10 -12.25
CA SER A 407 1.07 -12.00 -11.87
C SER A 407 1.95 -11.66 -13.06
N SER A 408 1.66 -10.56 -13.73
CA SER A 408 2.63 -9.94 -14.65
C SER A 408 3.80 -9.32 -13.90
N VAL A 409 3.84 -9.43 -12.53
CA VAL A 409 4.45 -8.45 -11.70
C VAL A 409 4.95 -8.96 -10.33
N GLY A 410 5.43 -10.15 -10.27
CA GLY A 410 5.95 -10.72 -9.03
C GLY A 410 5.34 -12.09 -8.72
N PRO A 411 5.63 -12.71 -7.58
CA PRO A 411 5.10 -14.02 -7.29
C PRO A 411 3.57 -13.95 -7.21
N ALA A 412 2.90 -14.79 -7.99
CA ALA A 412 1.44 -14.94 -7.97
C ALA A 412 0.95 -15.55 -6.66
N GLU A 413 1.86 -16.19 -5.94
CA GLU A 413 1.56 -16.95 -4.73
C GLU A 413 2.62 -16.72 -3.67
N TYR A 414 2.22 -16.12 -2.54
CA TYR A 414 3.09 -15.92 -1.38
C TYR A 414 2.28 -15.72 -0.10
N CYS A 415 2.98 -15.81 1.02
CA CYS A 415 2.49 -15.32 2.31
C CYS A 415 3.42 -14.22 2.81
N GLU A 416 2.84 -13.15 3.37
CA GLU A 416 3.56 -12.08 4.04
C GLU A 416 3.14 -12.07 5.51
N PHE A 417 4.12 -12.13 6.41
CA PHE A 417 3.93 -12.28 7.84
C PHE A 417 4.36 -11.00 8.55
N VAL A 418 3.54 -10.52 9.46
CA VAL A 418 3.91 -9.48 10.42
C VAL A 418 4.03 -10.10 11.80
N MET A 419 5.17 -9.90 12.44
CA MET A 419 5.47 -10.36 13.79
C MET A 419 5.80 -9.18 14.70
N ALA A 420 5.40 -9.24 15.96
CA ALA A 420 5.72 -8.21 16.95
C ALA A 420 6.11 -8.83 18.30
N GLY A 421 6.97 -8.14 19.05
CA GLY A 421 7.44 -8.57 20.36
C GLY A 421 8.44 -7.60 20.99
N GLU A 422 8.84 -7.87 22.21
CA GLU A 422 9.75 -7.00 22.97
C GLU A 422 11.24 -7.18 22.58
N GLU A 423 11.62 -8.39 22.10
CA GLU A 423 13.00 -8.77 21.84
C GLU A 423 13.27 -8.94 20.34
N GLN A 424 13.98 -7.99 19.74
CA GLN A 424 14.28 -7.98 18.31
C GLN A 424 15.01 -9.25 17.84
N GLU A 425 16.04 -9.69 18.57
CA GLU A 425 16.82 -10.88 18.18
C GLU A 425 16.00 -12.18 18.24
N LYS A 426 15.07 -12.27 19.18
CA LYS A 426 14.14 -13.38 19.24
C LYS A 426 13.20 -13.39 18.03
N LEU A 427 12.65 -12.23 17.65
CA LEU A 427 11.80 -12.11 16.47
C LEU A 427 12.56 -12.51 15.20
N ARG A 428 13.80 -12.08 15.02
CA ARG A 428 14.65 -12.49 13.90
C ARG A 428 14.93 -13.99 13.89
N SER A 429 15.15 -14.59 15.06
CA SER A 429 15.32 -16.03 15.21
C SER A 429 14.05 -16.78 14.81
N ASP A 430 12.88 -16.35 15.31
CA ASP A 430 11.60 -16.94 15.00
C ASP A 430 11.24 -16.78 13.52
N MET A 431 11.53 -15.65 12.88
CA MET A 431 11.39 -15.43 11.43
C MET A 431 12.20 -16.46 10.64
N ARG A 432 13.47 -16.66 10.97
CA ARG A 432 14.33 -17.66 10.30
C ARG A 432 13.75 -19.06 10.45
N ALA A 433 13.32 -19.43 11.66
CA ALA A 433 12.73 -20.72 11.93
C ALA A 433 11.42 -20.94 11.14
N ILE A 434 10.58 -19.92 10.98
CA ILE A 434 9.38 -19.97 10.15
C ILE A 434 9.75 -20.17 8.68
N LYS A 435 10.70 -19.38 8.14
CA LYS A 435 11.17 -19.51 6.76
C LYS A 435 11.71 -20.92 6.49
N ASP A 436 12.50 -21.47 7.41
CA ASP A 436 13.06 -22.82 7.29
C ASP A 436 11.99 -23.92 7.37
N GLU A 437 11.01 -23.77 8.27
CA GLU A 437 9.90 -24.73 8.38
C GLU A 437 9.04 -24.76 7.09
N ILE A 438 8.86 -23.62 6.44
CA ILE A 438 8.10 -23.53 5.18
C ILE A 438 8.93 -24.11 4.01
N ARG A 439 10.23 -23.82 3.94
CA ARG A 439 11.14 -24.36 2.89
C ARG A 439 11.27 -25.88 2.95
N ASN A 440 11.34 -26.46 4.14
CA ASN A 440 11.53 -27.89 4.35
C ASN A 440 10.25 -28.73 4.11
N LYS A 441 9.10 -28.10 3.89
CA LYS A 441 7.83 -28.78 3.56
C LYS A 441 7.56 -28.86 2.05
N LYS A 442 8.40 -28.24 1.23
CA LYS A 442 8.38 -28.39 -0.23
C LYS A 442 9.29 -29.54 -0.65
#